data_789acb24b87cf88faf60a81cd5c72168
#
_entry.id   789acb24b87cf88faf60a81cd5c72168
#
_cell.length_a   1.000
_cell.length_b   1.000
_cell.length_c   1.000
_cell.angle_alpha   90.00
_cell.angle_beta   90.00
_cell.angle_gamma   90.00
#
_symmetry.space_group_name_H-M   'P 1'
#
loop_
_entity.id
_entity.type
_entity.pdbx_description
1 polymer ?
#
loop_
_entity_poly.entity_id
_entity_poly.type
_entity_poly.pdbx_seq_one_letter_code
_entity_poly.pdbx_strand_id
1 'polypeptide(L)'
;ASSGAQAPTDNERSPFAQAQLQKLRRAAQEALQKVLELQDVLEELEVERWDNDGYQAAIAHAQVGDTAYREQRFEEATQAYTAASEQLLILEASIPERITTAEEQLTQSVEAGKVTSAQKALALLEILAIGDGRLETWRERVGAIDTVSRALAAAGDAAQGLDFRGAITQTTLALTADPAHQKAATQLTRFQEFLAAQTFRKAMSDGYLALEQERFDDAAAAFQTAASIRPGAQEPQAANNELASARTDAELRDLRAQGKKLEASEDWKNAVDVYTQALAIDDSLVFAREGTRRAQPRAALHAALETTLSNTERLVDVRAFNTAEATLQQAQAIASPGPVLREQITKLQAT
;
A
#
# COMPACT_ATOMS: atom_id res chain seq x y z
N ALA A 1 67.32 4.21 -72.60
CA ALA A 1 67.40 5.55 -72.03
C ALA A 1 66.05 5.94 -71.53
N SER A 2 65.84 5.81 -70.20
CA SER A 2 64.63 6.22 -69.51
C SER A 2 65.00 7.56 -68.86
N SER A 3 64.43 8.65 -69.37
CA SER A 3 64.59 9.97 -68.82
C SER A 3 63.67 10.11 -67.67
N GLY A 4 64.23 10.05 -66.45
CA GLY A 4 63.53 10.39 -65.23
C GLY A 4 63.33 11.93 -65.16
N ALA A 5 62.12 12.36 -65.32
CA ALA A 5 61.76 13.78 -65.01
C ALA A 5 61.89 14.01 -63.54
N GLN A 6 62.98 14.68 -63.12
CA GLN A 6 63.11 15.23 -61.75
C GLN A 6 62.05 16.31 -61.57
N ALA A 7 61.36 16.29 -60.48
CA ALA A 7 60.43 17.36 -60.07
C ALA A 7 61.23 18.70 -60.00
N PRO A 8 60.66 19.81 -60.43
CA PRO A 8 61.35 21.11 -60.42
C PRO A 8 61.67 21.56 -59.01
N THR A 9 62.90 22.01 -58.78
CA THR A 9 63.30 22.56 -57.47
C THR A 9 62.57 23.88 -57.19
N ASP A 10 62.34 24.23 -55.91
CA ASP A 10 61.55 25.39 -55.42
C ASP A 10 61.92 26.76 -56.08
N ASN A 11 63.10 26.83 -56.68
CA ASN A 11 63.60 28.05 -57.30
C ASN A 11 63.17 28.23 -58.77
N GLU A 12 62.49 27.25 -59.42
CA GLU A 12 62.06 27.29 -60.83
C GLU A 12 60.55 27.61 -60.99
N ARG A 13 59.80 27.71 -59.90
CA ARG A 13 58.35 28.00 -59.95
C ARG A 13 58.09 29.53 -60.00
N SER A 14 57.11 29.92 -60.79
CA SER A 14 56.72 31.35 -60.85
C SER A 14 56.20 31.84 -59.48
N PRO A 15 56.37 33.10 -59.12
CA PRO A 15 55.86 33.68 -57.84
C PRO A 15 54.38 33.38 -57.60
N PHE A 16 53.59 33.30 -58.68
CA PHE A 16 52.16 32.94 -58.63
C PHE A 16 51.97 31.47 -58.23
N ALA A 17 52.77 30.55 -58.86
CA ALA A 17 52.68 29.11 -58.50
C ALA A 17 53.16 28.83 -57.07
N GLN A 18 54.17 29.60 -56.59
CA GLN A 18 54.61 29.51 -55.19
C GLN A 18 53.52 30.02 -54.19
N ALA A 19 52.87 31.12 -54.51
CA ALA A 19 51.78 31.66 -53.69
C ALA A 19 50.57 30.68 -53.64
N GLN A 20 50.25 30.05 -54.76
CA GLN A 20 49.19 29.05 -54.83
C GLN A 20 49.53 27.79 -54.05
N LEU A 21 50.75 27.29 -54.12
CA LEU A 21 51.22 26.15 -53.33
C LEU A 21 51.19 26.46 -51.81
N GLN A 22 51.60 27.66 -51.42
CA GLN A 22 51.52 28.12 -50.01
C GLN A 22 50.07 28.19 -49.52
N LYS A 23 49.12 28.63 -50.35
CA LYS A 23 47.70 28.61 -50.02
C LYS A 23 47.15 27.22 -49.79
N LEU A 24 47.46 26.28 -50.70
CA LEU A 24 47.04 24.85 -50.57
C LEU A 24 47.67 24.18 -49.34
N ARG A 25 48.97 24.44 -49.10
CA ARG A 25 49.64 23.97 -47.88
C ARG A 25 48.97 24.45 -46.60
N ARG A 26 48.62 25.74 -46.57
CA ARG A 26 47.89 26.31 -45.41
C ARG A 26 46.53 25.68 -45.20
N ALA A 27 45.76 25.46 -46.27
CA ALA A 27 44.48 24.78 -46.20
C ALA A 27 44.61 23.33 -45.65
N ALA A 28 45.66 22.58 -46.08
CA ALA A 28 45.90 21.29 -45.53
C ALA A 28 46.29 21.29 -44.04
N GLN A 29 47.07 22.32 -43.62
CA GLN A 29 47.44 22.50 -42.22
C GLN A 29 46.22 22.84 -41.34
N GLU A 30 45.33 23.69 -41.83
CA GLU A 30 44.07 24.05 -41.13
C GLU A 30 43.16 22.82 -41.02
N ALA A 31 43.06 21.99 -42.05
CA ALA A 31 42.31 20.74 -42.00
C ALA A 31 42.93 19.72 -41.02
N LEU A 32 44.27 19.57 -41.04
CA LEU A 32 44.97 18.70 -40.07
C LEU A 32 44.75 19.18 -38.61
N GLN A 33 44.87 20.49 -38.37
CA GLN A 33 44.65 21.02 -37.03
C GLN A 33 43.26 20.64 -36.48
N LYS A 34 42.23 20.71 -37.32
CA LYS A 34 40.87 20.30 -36.93
C LYS A 34 40.80 18.81 -36.63
N VAL A 35 41.50 17.92 -37.36
CA VAL A 35 41.57 16.51 -37.04
C VAL A 35 42.23 16.29 -35.69
N LEU A 36 43.35 16.95 -35.39
CA LEU A 36 44.06 16.78 -34.11
C LEU A 36 43.20 17.28 -32.92
N GLU A 37 42.55 18.40 -33.06
CA GLU A 37 41.63 18.91 -32.02
C GLU A 37 40.49 17.91 -31.69
N LEU A 38 39.89 17.30 -32.70
CA LEU A 38 38.85 16.30 -32.53
C LEU A 38 39.39 14.96 -31.96
N GLN A 39 40.60 14.56 -32.39
CA GLN A 39 41.28 13.37 -31.86
C GLN A 39 41.52 13.55 -30.34
N ASP A 40 42.11 14.68 -29.93
CA ASP A 40 42.40 14.95 -28.53
C ASP A 40 41.12 14.83 -27.67
N VAL A 41 40.01 15.40 -28.11
CA VAL A 41 38.72 15.32 -27.42
C VAL A 41 38.19 13.88 -27.32
N LEU A 42 38.25 13.13 -28.43
CA LEU A 42 37.74 11.76 -28.46
C LEU A 42 38.65 10.77 -27.70
N GLU A 43 39.97 11.01 -27.71
CA GLU A 43 40.95 10.22 -26.95
C GLU A 43 40.80 10.46 -25.44
N GLU A 44 40.53 11.70 -24.98
CA GLU A 44 40.18 11.97 -23.59
C GLU A 44 38.92 11.23 -23.13
N LEU A 45 38.00 10.96 -24.07
CA LEU A 45 36.78 10.20 -23.83
C LEU A 45 36.98 8.69 -24.17
N GLU A 46 38.21 8.20 -24.24
CA GLU A 46 38.55 6.78 -24.46
C GLU A 46 37.76 6.15 -25.63
N VAL A 47 37.67 6.84 -26.78
CA VAL A 47 36.83 6.47 -27.93
C VAL A 47 37.04 5.02 -28.41
N GLU A 48 38.25 4.48 -28.30
CA GLU A 48 38.54 3.10 -28.64
C GLU A 48 37.77 2.06 -27.82
N ARG A 49 37.28 2.45 -26.63
CA ARG A 49 36.50 1.56 -25.78
C ARG A 49 35.01 1.48 -26.17
N TRP A 50 34.50 2.50 -26.86
CA TRP A 50 33.09 2.55 -27.20
C TRP A 50 32.76 2.64 -28.68
N ASP A 51 33.73 3.06 -29.56
CA ASP A 51 33.60 3.00 -31.02
C ASP A 51 34.98 2.92 -31.70
N ASN A 52 35.69 1.84 -31.44
CA ASN A 52 37.01 1.62 -32.04
C ASN A 52 36.98 1.61 -33.57
N ASP A 53 35.98 0.95 -34.17
CA ASP A 53 35.93 0.78 -35.62
C ASP A 53 35.71 2.12 -36.33
N GLY A 54 34.81 2.96 -35.83
CA GLY A 54 34.57 4.30 -36.34
C GLY A 54 35.80 5.20 -36.20
N TYR A 55 36.48 5.12 -35.05
CA TYR A 55 37.67 5.89 -34.77
C TYR A 55 38.84 5.47 -35.70
N GLN A 56 39.13 4.17 -35.83
CA GLN A 56 40.19 3.65 -36.69
C GLN A 56 39.93 3.97 -38.18
N ALA A 57 38.66 4.02 -38.60
CA ALA A 57 38.32 4.45 -39.97
C ALA A 57 38.70 5.94 -40.19
N ALA A 58 38.43 6.80 -39.23
CA ALA A 58 38.80 8.22 -39.31
C ALA A 58 40.34 8.39 -39.31
N ILE A 59 41.04 7.65 -38.45
CA ILE A 59 42.53 7.64 -38.41
C ILE A 59 43.13 7.18 -39.74
N ALA A 60 42.54 6.18 -40.38
CA ALA A 60 43.00 5.74 -41.71
C ALA A 60 42.92 6.84 -42.77
N HIS A 61 41.85 7.66 -42.75
CA HIS A 61 41.76 8.85 -43.60
C HIS A 61 42.84 9.89 -43.26
N ALA A 62 43.11 10.16 -42.01
CA ALA A 62 44.19 11.05 -41.60
C ALA A 62 45.57 10.60 -42.08
N GLN A 63 45.86 9.29 -42.00
CA GLN A 63 47.10 8.69 -42.50
C GLN A 63 47.29 8.86 -44.04
N VAL A 64 46.18 8.76 -44.80
CA VAL A 64 46.19 9.06 -46.23
C VAL A 64 46.55 10.51 -46.44
N GLY A 65 45.98 11.43 -45.65
CA GLY A 65 46.32 12.86 -45.66
C GLY A 65 47.79 13.11 -45.36
N ASP A 66 48.36 12.46 -44.34
CA ASP A 66 49.79 12.57 -43.98
C ASP A 66 50.71 12.13 -45.11
N THR A 67 50.33 11.09 -45.83
CA THR A 67 51.09 10.60 -46.98
C THR A 67 51.06 11.61 -48.14
N ALA A 68 49.87 12.11 -48.46
CA ALA A 68 49.68 13.12 -49.49
C ALA A 68 50.41 14.44 -49.12
N TYR A 69 50.37 14.85 -47.87
CA TYR A 69 51.08 16.06 -47.40
C TYR A 69 52.61 15.93 -47.54
N ARG A 70 53.17 14.80 -47.16
CA ARG A 70 54.60 14.54 -47.33
C ARG A 70 55.04 14.51 -48.81
N GLU A 71 54.16 14.09 -49.70
CA GLU A 71 54.39 14.09 -51.14
C GLU A 71 54.08 15.45 -51.80
N GLN A 72 53.76 16.49 -51.01
CA GLN A 72 53.39 17.83 -51.47
C GLN A 72 52.09 17.90 -52.31
N ARG A 73 51.25 16.86 -52.21
CA ARG A 73 49.90 16.78 -52.81
C ARG A 73 48.89 17.39 -51.88
N PHE A 74 48.99 18.72 -51.61
CA PHE A 74 48.25 19.42 -50.54
C PHE A 74 46.76 19.41 -50.76
N GLU A 75 46.28 19.41 -52.00
CA GLU A 75 44.83 19.35 -52.27
C GLU A 75 44.24 17.99 -51.87
N GLU A 76 44.91 16.87 -52.20
CA GLU A 76 44.52 15.53 -51.75
C GLU A 76 44.66 15.39 -50.24
N ALA A 77 45.70 15.96 -49.64
CA ALA A 77 45.87 15.99 -48.19
C ALA A 77 44.68 16.73 -47.50
N THR A 78 44.26 17.86 -48.01
CA THR A 78 43.10 18.61 -47.49
C THR A 78 41.84 17.78 -47.58
N GLN A 79 41.57 17.09 -48.68
CA GLN A 79 40.40 16.26 -48.87
C GLN A 79 40.43 15.05 -47.88
N ALA A 80 41.55 14.42 -47.70
CA ALA A 80 41.69 13.29 -46.79
C ALA A 80 41.52 13.70 -45.29
N TYR A 81 42.14 14.82 -44.88
CA TYR A 81 41.95 15.38 -43.54
C TYR A 81 40.51 15.89 -43.30
N THR A 82 39.85 16.42 -44.33
CA THR A 82 38.45 16.81 -44.25
C THR A 82 37.57 15.57 -44.00
N ALA A 83 37.78 14.49 -44.77
CA ALA A 83 37.07 13.23 -44.58
C ALA A 83 37.31 12.62 -43.18
N ALA A 84 38.56 12.67 -42.66
CA ALA A 84 38.87 12.28 -41.31
C ALA A 84 38.10 13.11 -40.26
N SER A 85 38.17 14.44 -40.41
CA SER A 85 37.47 15.32 -39.46
C SER A 85 35.93 15.19 -39.49
N GLU A 86 35.35 14.95 -40.66
CA GLU A 86 33.90 14.67 -40.78
C GLU A 86 33.49 13.42 -40.04
N GLN A 87 34.29 12.32 -40.13
CA GLN A 87 34.02 11.10 -39.38
C GLN A 87 34.19 11.27 -37.87
N LEU A 88 35.23 11.99 -37.42
CA LEU A 88 35.43 12.32 -36.00
C LEU A 88 34.30 13.16 -35.44
N LEU A 89 33.79 14.15 -36.21
CA LEU A 89 32.62 14.92 -35.86
C LEU A 89 31.34 14.09 -35.68
N ILE A 90 31.16 13.07 -36.55
CA ILE A 90 30.03 12.15 -36.42
C ILE A 90 30.11 11.36 -35.09
N LEU A 91 31.32 10.91 -34.72
CA LEU A 91 31.54 10.23 -33.44
C LEU A 91 31.25 11.17 -32.27
N GLU A 92 31.78 12.39 -32.26
CA GLU A 92 31.52 13.39 -31.24
C GLU A 92 30.02 13.69 -31.13
N ALA A 93 29.34 13.93 -32.25
CA ALA A 93 27.91 14.19 -32.29
C ALA A 93 27.04 13.01 -31.79
N SER A 94 27.58 11.78 -31.80
CA SER A 94 26.87 10.60 -31.29
C SER A 94 26.89 10.48 -29.77
N ILE A 95 27.75 11.20 -29.06
CA ILE A 95 27.94 11.08 -27.60
C ILE A 95 26.65 11.30 -26.80
N PRO A 96 25.83 12.33 -27.04
CA PRO A 96 24.60 12.53 -26.27
C PRO A 96 23.61 11.37 -26.40
N GLU A 97 23.46 10.80 -27.59
CA GLU A 97 22.58 9.64 -27.83
C GLU A 97 23.11 8.39 -27.11
N ARG A 98 24.45 8.19 -27.15
CA ARG A 98 25.10 7.08 -26.43
C ARG A 98 24.91 7.19 -24.92
N ILE A 99 25.02 8.38 -24.35
CA ILE A 99 24.74 8.63 -22.93
C ILE A 99 23.28 8.25 -22.61
N THR A 100 22.32 8.76 -23.37
CA THR A 100 20.90 8.44 -23.17
C THR A 100 20.64 6.95 -23.25
N THR A 101 21.16 6.28 -24.26
CA THR A 101 21.02 4.83 -24.44
C THR A 101 21.64 4.05 -23.28
N ALA A 102 22.82 4.47 -22.81
CA ALA A 102 23.49 3.84 -21.67
C ALA A 102 22.69 4.04 -20.35
N GLU A 103 22.11 5.20 -20.11
CA GLU A 103 21.24 5.45 -18.96
C GLU A 103 19.99 4.56 -18.98
N GLU A 104 19.35 4.40 -20.12
CA GLU A 104 18.21 3.52 -20.30
C GLU A 104 18.59 2.05 -20.04
N GLN A 105 19.69 1.60 -20.63
CA GLN A 105 20.21 0.24 -20.46
C GLN A 105 20.60 -0.03 -19.01
N LEU A 106 21.22 0.94 -18.35
CA LEU A 106 21.58 0.86 -16.94
C LEU A 106 20.34 0.71 -16.07
N THR A 107 19.34 1.58 -16.25
CA THR A 107 18.06 1.51 -15.54
C THR A 107 17.40 0.16 -15.72
N GLN A 108 17.23 -0.30 -16.95
CA GLN A 108 16.62 -1.59 -17.26
C GLN A 108 17.40 -2.77 -16.65
N SER A 109 18.73 -2.70 -16.68
CA SER A 109 19.58 -3.76 -16.15
C SER A 109 19.52 -3.85 -14.63
N VAL A 110 19.49 -2.72 -13.92
CA VAL A 110 19.30 -2.65 -12.46
C VAL A 110 17.93 -3.23 -12.08
N GLU A 111 16.86 -2.78 -12.73
CA GLU A 111 15.49 -3.27 -12.46
C GLU A 111 15.31 -4.77 -12.77
N ALA A 112 16.10 -5.29 -13.73
CA ALA A 112 16.09 -6.71 -14.11
C ALA A 112 17.08 -7.56 -13.31
N GLY A 113 17.90 -6.99 -12.44
CA GLY A 113 18.93 -7.72 -11.69
C GLY A 113 20.12 -8.21 -12.54
N LYS A 114 20.41 -7.57 -13.69
CA LYS A 114 21.45 -7.96 -14.63
C LYS A 114 22.77 -7.25 -14.34
N VAL A 115 23.55 -7.75 -13.38
CA VAL A 115 24.80 -7.14 -12.91
C VAL A 115 25.76 -6.80 -14.05
N THR A 116 26.09 -7.76 -14.91
CA THR A 116 27.09 -7.56 -15.99
C THR A 116 26.65 -6.50 -16.99
N SER A 117 25.38 -6.45 -17.34
CA SER A 117 24.83 -5.43 -18.26
C SER A 117 24.83 -4.05 -17.61
N ALA A 118 24.47 -3.98 -16.33
CA ALA A 118 24.48 -2.74 -15.56
C ALA A 118 25.90 -2.18 -15.41
N GLN A 119 26.89 -3.04 -15.12
CA GLN A 119 28.30 -2.65 -15.04
C GLN A 119 28.85 -2.13 -16.36
N LYS A 120 28.48 -2.75 -17.51
CA LYS A 120 28.90 -2.26 -18.82
C LYS A 120 28.32 -0.89 -19.15
N ALA A 121 27.04 -0.70 -18.88
CA ALA A 121 26.38 0.59 -19.13
C ALA A 121 26.94 1.69 -18.20
N LEU A 122 27.18 1.37 -16.93
CA LEU A 122 27.81 2.29 -15.98
C LEU A 122 29.22 2.69 -16.42
N ALA A 123 30.05 1.72 -16.84
CA ALA A 123 31.40 1.98 -17.32
C ALA A 123 31.44 2.91 -18.53
N LEU A 124 30.45 2.81 -19.42
CA LEU A 124 30.31 3.74 -20.55
C LEU A 124 29.92 5.15 -20.08
N LEU A 125 29.00 5.27 -19.13
CA LEU A 125 28.61 6.57 -18.55
C LEU A 125 29.77 7.22 -17.78
N GLU A 126 30.60 6.46 -17.09
CA GLU A 126 31.79 6.96 -16.40
C GLU A 126 32.81 7.60 -17.35
N ILE A 127 32.85 7.13 -18.60
CA ILE A 127 33.71 7.69 -19.66
C ILE A 127 33.05 8.91 -20.31
N LEU A 128 31.79 8.79 -20.74
CA LEU A 128 31.15 9.81 -21.57
C LEU A 128 30.50 10.96 -20.80
N ALA A 129 30.13 10.71 -19.54
CA ALA A 129 29.44 11.69 -18.69
C ALA A 129 30.30 12.11 -17.49
N ILE A 130 31.58 12.38 -17.73
CA ILE A 130 32.54 12.79 -16.68
C ILE A 130 32.02 14.01 -15.94
N GLY A 131 31.97 13.93 -14.61
CA GLY A 131 31.50 15.02 -13.73
C GLY A 131 29.99 15.05 -13.52
N ASP A 132 29.23 14.12 -14.07
CA ASP A 132 27.80 14.00 -13.73
C ASP A 132 27.63 13.49 -12.30
N GLY A 133 27.02 14.31 -11.45
CA GLY A 133 26.75 13.99 -10.04
C GLY A 133 25.87 12.75 -9.82
N ARG A 134 25.17 12.27 -10.85
CA ARG A 134 24.32 11.07 -10.81
C ARG A 134 25.12 9.77 -10.82
N LEU A 135 26.39 9.80 -11.24
CA LEU A 135 27.23 8.60 -11.35
C LEU A 135 27.40 7.88 -10.01
N GLU A 136 27.53 8.62 -8.90
CA GLU A 136 27.65 8.00 -7.59
C GLU A 136 26.39 7.21 -7.21
N THR A 137 25.22 7.80 -7.41
CA THR A 137 23.94 7.09 -7.20
C THR A 137 23.83 5.84 -8.06
N TRP A 138 24.29 5.89 -9.31
CA TRP A 138 24.30 4.71 -10.17
C TRP A 138 25.26 3.61 -9.70
N ARG A 139 26.44 3.98 -9.18
CA ARG A 139 27.37 3.01 -8.56
C ARG A 139 26.72 2.29 -7.39
N GLU A 140 26.08 3.04 -6.51
CA GLU A 140 25.36 2.49 -5.35
C GLU A 140 24.26 1.52 -5.79
N ARG A 141 23.45 1.91 -6.77
CA ARG A 141 22.39 1.06 -7.31
C ARG A 141 22.92 -0.22 -7.95
N VAL A 142 23.98 -0.13 -8.75
CA VAL A 142 24.63 -1.30 -9.36
C VAL A 142 25.21 -2.22 -8.29
N GLY A 143 25.83 -1.66 -7.23
CA GLY A 143 26.36 -2.42 -6.11
C GLY A 143 25.27 -3.12 -5.29
N ALA A 144 24.05 -2.59 -5.30
CA ALA A 144 22.90 -3.15 -4.56
C ALA A 144 22.19 -4.30 -5.29
N ILE A 145 22.43 -4.53 -6.60
CA ILE A 145 21.67 -5.47 -7.44
C ILE A 145 21.53 -6.86 -6.80
N ASP A 146 22.62 -7.44 -6.30
CA ASP A 146 22.58 -8.78 -5.70
C ASP A 146 21.76 -8.84 -4.42
N THR A 147 21.81 -7.77 -3.60
CA THR A 147 21.03 -7.66 -2.38
C THR A 147 19.55 -7.51 -2.69
N VAL A 148 19.22 -6.63 -3.63
CA VAL A 148 17.84 -6.42 -4.11
C VAL A 148 17.27 -7.70 -4.70
N SER A 149 18.02 -8.37 -5.56
CA SER A 149 17.58 -9.61 -6.22
C SER A 149 17.28 -10.73 -5.23
N ARG A 150 18.15 -10.93 -4.22
CA ARG A 150 17.92 -11.92 -3.16
C ARG A 150 16.70 -11.57 -2.29
N ALA A 151 16.57 -10.31 -1.94
CA ALA A 151 15.44 -9.84 -1.13
C ALA A 151 14.11 -9.98 -1.88
N LEU A 152 14.06 -9.64 -3.18
CA LEU A 152 12.86 -9.82 -4.01
C LEU A 152 12.50 -11.30 -4.24
N ALA A 153 13.50 -12.18 -4.37
CA ALA A 153 13.26 -13.62 -4.45
C ALA A 153 12.63 -14.13 -3.12
N ALA A 154 13.23 -13.78 -1.98
CA ALA A 154 12.70 -14.15 -0.67
C ALA A 154 11.29 -13.57 -0.42
N ALA A 155 11.00 -12.36 -0.91
CA ALA A 155 9.66 -11.78 -0.86
C ALA A 155 8.65 -12.59 -1.70
N GLY A 156 9.07 -13.06 -2.87
CA GLY A 156 8.29 -13.93 -3.73
C GLY A 156 7.94 -15.26 -3.06
N ASP A 157 8.92 -15.90 -2.44
CA ASP A 157 8.75 -17.17 -1.72
C ASP A 157 7.79 -17.00 -0.52
N ALA A 158 7.97 -15.94 0.27
CA ALA A 158 7.06 -15.62 1.39
C ALA A 158 5.62 -15.40 0.90
N ALA A 159 5.46 -14.67 -0.21
CA ALA A 159 4.14 -14.40 -0.79
C ALA A 159 3.46 -15.67 -1.33
N GLN A 160 4.21 -16.62 -1.90
CA GLN A 160 3.69 -17.93 -2.31
C GLN A 160 3.17 -18.72 -1.10
N GLY A 161 3.85 -18.60 0.05
CA GLY A 161 3.41 -19.16 1.33
C GLY A 161 2.29 -18.36 2.01
N LEU A 162 1.72 -17.32 1.37
CA LEU A 162 0.73 -16.40 1.93
C LEU A 162 1.23 -15.60 3.15
N ASP A 163 2.54 -15.58 3.40
CA ASP A 163 3.17 -14.74 4.41
C ASP A 163 3.45 -13.33 3.84
N PHE A 164 2.38 -12.54 3.72
CA PHE A 164 2.51 -11.18 3.20
C PHE A 164 3.28 -10.24 4.14
N ARG A 165 3.38 -10.55 5.43
CA ARG A 165 4.22 -9.77 6.36
C ARG A 165 5.70 -10.02 6.08
N GLY A 166 6.09 -11.27 5.91
CA GLY A 166 7.43 -11.64 5.49
C GLY A 166 7.78 -11.04 4.13
N ALA A 167 6.86 -11.12 3.15
CA ALA A 167 7.04 -10.51 1.83
C ALA A 167 7.26 -8.99 1.90
N ILE A 168 6.48 -8.26 2.71
CA ILE A 168 6.66 -6.82 2.95
C ILE A 168 8.04 -6.53 3.56
N THR A 169 8.46 -7.31 4.56
CA THR A 169 9.76 -7.14 5.22
C THR A 169 10.91 -7.30 4.23
N GLN A 170 10.88 -8.33 3.40
CA GLN A 170 11.91 -8.58 2.40
C GLN A 170 11.91 -7.50 1.29
N THR A 171 10.72 -7.09 0.82
CA THR A 171 10.62 -6.01 -0.17
C THR A 171 11.10 -4.67 0.39
N THR A 172 10.87 -4.39 1.66
CA THR A 172 11.39 -3.20 2.35
C THR A 172 12.93 -3.25 2.44
N LEU A 173 13.51 -4.43 2.68
CA LEU A 173 14.96 -4.61 2.63
C LEU A 173 15.53 -4.31 1.24
N ALA A 174 14.85 -4.74 0.16
CA ALA A 174 15.23 -4.40 -1.20
C ALA A 174 15.23 -2.88 -1.43
N LEU A 175 14.20 -2.17 -0.97
CA LEU A 175 14.10 -0.71 -1.07
C LEU A 175 15.07 0.04 -0.15
N THR A 176 15.52 -0.57 0.93
CA THR A 176 16.60 -0.02 1.76
C THR A 176 17.94 -0.07 1.02
N ALA A 177 18.17 -1.11 0.22
CA ALA A 177 19.39 -1.26 -0.59
C ALA A 177 19.35 -0.41 -1.87
N ASP A 178 18.20 -0.27 -2.53
CA ASP A 178 17.97 0.61 -3.68
C ASP A 178 16.59 1.31 -3.55
N PRO A 179 16.54 2.50 -2.95
CA PRO A 179 15.29 3.24 -2.74
C PRO A 179 14.55 3.61 -4.03
N ALA A 180 15.26 3.67 -5.17
CA ALA A 180 14.70 4.02 -6.47
C ALA A 180 14.22 2.80 -7.29
N HIS A 181 14.28 1.58 -6.73
CA HIS A 181 13.91 0.35 -7.45
C HIS A 181 12.41 0.24 -7.65
N GLN A 182 11.94 0.48 -8.88
CA GLN A 182 10.50 0.59 -9.22
C GLN A 182 9.74 -0.71 -8.99
N LYS A 183 10.32 -1.84 -9.40
CA LYS A 183 9.70 -3.16 -9.23
C LYS A 183 9.50 -3.49 -7.75
N ALA A 184 10.46 -3.16 -6.88
CA ALA A 184 10.33 -3.36 -5.45
C ALA A 184 9.22 -2.49 -4.85
N ALA A 185 9.14 -1.20 -5.22
CA ALA A 185 8.08 -0.29 -4.78
C ALA A 185 6.69 -0.81 -5.17
N THR A 186 6.53 -1.25 -6.42
CA THR A 186 5.26 -1.82 -6.91
C THR A 186 4.89 -3.10 -6.15
N GLN A 187 5.86 -3.99 -5.89
CA GLN A 187 5.60 -5.21 -5.12
C GLN A 187 5.24 -4.92 -3.67
N LEU A 188 5.89 -3.93 -3.02
CA LEU A 188 5.55 -3.52 -1.66
C LEU A 188 4.09 -3.11 -1.54
N THR A 189 3.63 -2.22 -2.41
CA THR A 189 2.23 -1.79 -2.47
C THR A 189 1.28 -2.98 -2.62
N ARG A 190 1.57 -3.88 -3.55
CA ARG A 190 0.78 -5.07 -3.80
C ARG A 190 0.70 -6.00 -2.58
N PHE A 191 1.81 -6.23 -1.89
CA PHE A 191 1.83 -7.08 -0.69
C PHE A 191 1.10 -6.43 0.49
N GLN A 192 1.17 -5.11 0.63
CA GLN A 192 0.39 -4.36 1.61
C GLN A 192 -1.12 -4.50 1.36
N GLU A 193 -1.55 -4.40 0.11
CA GLU A 193 -2.95 -4.62 -0.30
C GLU A 193 -3.42 -6.06 0.00
N PHE A 194 -2.59 -7.06 -0.28
CA PHE A 194 -2.91 -8.46 0.03
C PHE A 194 -2.99 -8.71 1.53
N LEU A 195 -2.08 -8.15 2.32
CA LEU A 195 -2.13 -8.24 3.77
C LEU A 195 -3.39 -7.58 4.33
N ALA A 196 -3.73 -6.38 3.84
CA ALA A 196 -4.95 -5.69 4.23
C ALA A 196 -6.20 -6.52 3.90
N ALA A 197 -6.26 -7.10 2.69
CA ALA A 197 -7.36 -7.96 2.29
C ALA A 197 -7.46 -9.25 3.13
N GLN A 198 -6.34 -9.86 3.48
CA GLN A 198 -6.29 -11.03 4.34
C GLN A 198 -6.77 -10.70 5.76
N THR A 199 -6.28 -9.60 6.33
CA THR A 199 -6.64 -9.14 7.67
C THR A 199 -8.11 -8.73 7.75
N PHE A 200 -8.62 -8.05 6.72
CA PHE A 200 -10.04 -7.70 6.61
C PHE A 200 -10.94 -8.96 6.65
N ARG A 201 -10.64 -9.94 5.80
CA ARG A 201 -11.43 -11.19 5.75
C ARG A 201 -11.39 -11.93 7.09
N LYS A 202 -10.20 -11.96 7.73
CA LYS A 202 -10.07 -12.57 9.05
C LYS A 202 -10.90 -11.86 10.10
N ALA A 203 -10.85 -10.53 10.16
CA ALA A 203 -11.63 -9.74 11.10
C ALA A 203 -13.14 -9.93 10.91
N MET A 204 -13.62 -9.94 9.66
CA MET A 204 -15.04 -10.23 9.38
C MET A 204 -15.43 -11.65 9.83
N SER A 205 -14.60 -12.66 9.55
CA SER A 205 -14.85 -14.05 9.95
C SER A 205 -14.86 -14.20 11.48
N ASP A 206 -13.89 -13.61 12.16
CA ASP A 206 -13.80 -13.63 13.63
C ASP A 206 -15.03 -12.94 14.25
N GLY A 207 -15.48 -11.83 13.66
CA GLY A 207 -16.67 -11.09 14.08
C GLY A 207 -17.95 -11.90 13.97
N TYR A 208 -18.20 -12.56 12.85
CA TYR A 208 -19.37 -13.41 12.67
C TYR A 208 -19.32 -14.65 13.57
N LEU A 209 -18.15 -15.25 13.76
CA LEU A 209 -18.00 -16.37 14.70
C LEU A 209 -18.30 -15.93 16.14
N ALA A 210 -17.85 -14.76 16.54
CA ALA A 210 -18.17 -14.19 17.86
C ALA A 210 -19.66 -13.88 17.99
N LEU A 211 -20.29 -13.35 16.93
CA LEU A 211 -21.73 -13.06 16.89
C LEU A 211 -22.57 -14.34 17.05
N GLU A 212 -22.21 -15.41 16.34
CA GLU A 212 -22.88 -16.73 16.46
C GLU A 212 -22.78 -17.29 17.89
N GLN A 213 -21.68 -17.00 18.58
CA GLN A 213 -21.46 -17.42 19.98
C GLN A 213 -22.05 -16.43 21.00
N GLU A 214 -22.80 -15.43 20.57
CA GLU A 214 -23.37 -14.36 21.40
C GLU A 214 -22.31 -13.55 22.19
N ARG A 215 -21.04 -13.57 21.72
CA ARG A 215 -19.95 -12.75 22.26
C ARG A 215 -19.96 -11.37 21.58
N PHE A 216 -20.96 -10.59 21.91
CA PHE A 216 -21.29 -9.36 21.21
C PHE A 216 -20.19 -8.30 21.23
N ASP A 217 -19.42 -8.21 22.32
CA ASP A 217 -18.34 -7.22 22.42
C ASP A 217 -17.12 -7.63 21.58
N ASP A 218 -16.82 -8.92 21.50
CA ASP A 218 -15.78 -9.45 20.62
C ASP A 218 -16.17 -9.27 19.14
N ALA A 219 -17.45 -9.51 18.82
CA ALA A 219 -17.99 -9.27 17.48
C ALA A 219 -17.86 -7.79 17.08
N ALA A 220 -18.25 -6.87 17.98
CA ALA A 220 -18.11 -5.43 17.74
C ALA A 220 -16.66 -5.01 17.48
N ALA A 221 -15.71 -5.49 18.29
CA ALA A 221 -14.29 -5.19 18.14
C ALA A 221 -13.74 -5.71 16.83
N ALA A 222 -14.15 -6.91 16.41
CA ALA A 222 -13.73 -7.51 15.15
C ALA A 222 -14.29 -6.74 13.93
N PHE A 223 -15.57 -6.39 13.93
CA PHE A 223 -16.18 -5.60 12.85
C PHE A 223 -15.61 -4.18 12.79
N GLN A 224 -15.28 -3.57 13.92
CA GLN A 224 -14.59 -2.29 13.96
C GLN A 224 -13.18 -2.37 13.39
N THR A 225 -12.46 -3.46 13.67
CA THR A 225 -11.16 -3.74 13.06
C THR A 225 -11.30 -3.84 11.54
N ALA A 226 -12.28 -4.58 11.03
CA ALA A 226 -12.55 -4.67 9.59
C ALA A 226 -12.86 -3.29 8.99
N ALA A 227 -13.70 -2.48 9.63
CA ALA A 227 -14.03 -1.14 9.17
C ALA A 227 -12.81 -0.20 9.13
N SER A 228 -11.87 -0.35 10.06
CA SER A 228 -10.63 0.45 10.07
C SER A 228 -9.67 0.09 8.93
N ILE A 229 -9.65 -1.19 8.50
CA ILE A 229 -8.82 -1.66 7.38
C ILE A 229 -9.38 -1.17 6.04
N ARG A 230 -10.70 -1.15 5.90
CA ARG A 230 -11.39 -0.66 4.69
C ARG A 230 -12.46 0.37 5.06
N PRO A 231 -12.07 1.62 5.25
CA PRO A 231 -13.02 2.69 5.54
C PRO A 231 -14.06 2.82 4.42
N GLY A 232 -15.36 2.84 4.80
CA GLY A 232 -16.47 2.94 3.85
C GLY A 232 -16.94 1.62 3.23
N ALA A 233 -16.35 0.46 3.58
CA ALA A 233 -16.88 -0.83 3.17
C ALA A 233 -18.29 -1.07 3.75
N GLN A 234 -19.18 -1.61 2.95
CA GLN A 234 -20.57 -1.86 3.38
C GLN A 234 -20.70 -3.10 4.28
N GLU A 235 -19.81 -4.07 4.13
CA GLU A 235 -19.85 -5.33 4.86
C GLU A 235 -19.74 -5.15 6.39
N PRO A 236 -18.80 -4.36 6.94
CA PRO A 236 -18.76 -4.09 8.39
C PRO A 236 -19.95 -3.29 8.87
N GLN A 237 -20.54 -2.43 8.05
CA GLN A 237 -21.75 -1.69 8.41
C GLN A 237 -22.96 -2.61 8.52
N ALA A 238 -23.15 -3.50 7.55
CA ALA A 238 -24.20 -4.51 7.58
C ALA A 238 -24.05 -5.44 8.81
N ALA A 239 -22.82 -5.92 9.06
CA ALA A 239 -22.53 -6.75 10.22
C ALA A 239 -22.80 -6.04 11.56
N ASN A 240 -22.52 -4.75 11.68
CA ASN A 240 -22.89 -3.97 12.88
C ASN A 240 -24.40 -3.82 13.05
N ASN A 241 -25.18 -3.72 11.98
CA ASN A 241 -26.65 -3.72 12.06
C ASN A 241 -27.18 -5.10 12.54
N GLU A 242 -26.61 -6.20 12.02
CA GLU A 242 -26.93 -7.55 12.48
C GLU A 242 -26.57 -7.73 13.95
N LEU A 243 -25.41 -7.26 14.38
CA LEU A 243 -24.98 -7.26 15.78
C LEU A 243 -25.96 -6.49 16.68
N ALA A 244 -26.39 -5.30 16.26
CA ALA A 244 -27.36 -4.50 17.01
C ALA A 244 -28.69 -5.25 17.17
N SER A 245 -29.20 -5.87 16.10
CA SER A 245 -30.40 -6.68 16.12
C SER A 245 -30.25 -7.89 17.08
N ALA A 246 -29.13 -8.62 16.96
CA ALA A 246 -28.86 -9.79 17.80
C ALA A 246 -28.74 -9.43 19.29
N ARG A 247 -28.15 -8.30 19.63
CA ARG A 247 -28.13 -7.77 21.03
C ARG A 247 -29.53 -7.49 21.55
N THR A 248 -30.35 -6.84 20.74
CA THR A 248 -31.75 -6.55 21.11
C THR A 248 -32.55 -7.82 21.32
N ASP A 249 -32.39 -8.80 20.43
CA ASP A 249 -33.05 -10.11 20.57
C ASP A 249 -32.62 -10.88 21.83
N ALA A 250 -31.33 -10.80 22.18
CA ALA A 250 -30.83 -11.41 23.42
C ALA A 250 -31.40 -10.72 24.65
N GLU A 251 -31.41 -9.39 24.69
CA GLU A 251 -31.98 -8.59 25.75
C GLU A 251 -33.49 -8.90 25.97
N LEU A 252 -34.26 -8.97 24.90
CA LEU A 252 -35.68 -9.34 24.96
C LEU A 252 -35.91 -10.77 25.46
N ARG A 253 -35.04 -11.71 25.10
CA ARG A 253 -35.08 -13.10 25.63
C ARG A 253 -34.84 -13.10 27.14
N ASP A 254 -33.85 -12.34 27.60
CA ASP A 254 -33.51 -12.23 29.02
C ASP A 254 -34.63 -11.55 29.81
N LEU A 255 -35.17 -10.45 29.32
CA LEU A 255 -36.32 -9.76 29.98
C LEU A 255 -37.53 -10.69 30.05
N ARG A 256 -37.81 -11.48 29.00
CA ARG A 256 -38.88 -12.49 29.03
C ARG A 256 -38.66 -13.57 30.07
N ALA A 257 -37.43 -14.04 30.18
CA ALA A 257 -37.05 -15.07 31.16
C ALA A 257 -37.16 -14.52 32.61
N GLN A 258 -36.65 -13.29 32.82
CA GLN A 258 -36.75 -12.60 34.11
C GLN A 258 -38.19 -12.33 34.51
N GLY A 259 -39.03 -11.82 33.60
CA GLY A 259 -40.43 -11.59 33.87
C GLY A 259 -41.17 -12.85 34.32
N LYS A 260 -40.96 -13.96 33.62
CA LYS A 260 -41.52 -15.29 34.03
C LYS A 260 -41.02 -15.76 35.37
N LYS A 261 -39.75 -15.59 35.70
CA LYS A 261 -39.17 -15.96 37.01
C LYS A 261 -39.77 -15.16 38.13
N LEU A 262 -39.95 -13.84 37.92
CA LEU A 262 -40.56 -12.93 38.90
C LEU A 262 -42.06 -13.27 39.11
N GLU A 263 -42.82 -13.57 38.05
CA GLU A 263 -44.18 -14.09 38.17
C GLU A 263 -44.25 -15.35 39.03
N ALA A 264 -43.32 -16.30 38.79
CA ALA A 264 -43.27 -17.57 39.52
C ALA A 264 -42.95 -17.40 41.03
N SER A 265 -42.18 -16.36 41.38
CA SER A 265 -41.87 -15.99 42.77
C SER A 265 -42.89 -15.01 43.40
N GLU A 266 -43.96 -14.70 42.69
CA GLU A 266 -44.99 -13.72 43.08
C GLU A 266 -44.42 -12.32 43.32
N ASP A 267 -43.27 -11.98 42.76
CA ASP A 267 -42.69 -10.64 42.73
C ASP A 267 -43.31 -9.79 41.59
N TRP A 268 -44.60 -9.57 41.73
CA TRP A 268 -45.43 -8.94 40.69
C TRP A 268 -45.02 -7.54 40.33
N LYS A 269 -44.53 -6.76 41.32
CA LYS A 269 -44.06 -5.38 41.07
C LYS A 269 -42.86 -5.39 40.13
N ASN A 270 -41.84 -6.17 40.46
CA ASN A 270 -40.63 -6.24 39.61
C ASN A 270 -40.96 -6.91 38.26
N ALA A 271 -41.93 -7.84 38.21
CA ALA A 271 -42.40 -8.40 36.94
C ALA A 271 -43.01 -7.34 36.03
N VAL A 272 -43.81 -6.41 36.56
CA VAL A 272 -44.35 -5.27 35.79
C VAL A 272 -43.22 -4.39 35.27
N ASP A 273 -42.23 -4.09 36.10
CA ASP A 273 -41.10 -3.24 35.72
C ASP A 273 -40.29 -3.88 34.54
N VAL A 274 -40.04 -5.18 34.62
CA VAL A 274 -39.32 -5.95 33.53
C VAL A 274 -40.14 -5.97 32.24
N TYR A 275 -41.46 -6.21 32.30
CA TYR A 275 -42.29 -6.19 31.09
C TYR A 275 -42.42 -4.77 30.52
N THR A 276 -42.39 -3.75 31.36
CA THR A 276 -42.40 -2.34 30.89
C THR A 276 -41.09 -2.00 30.19
N GLN A 277 -39.93 -2.49 30.67
CA GLN A 277 -38.66 -2.35 29.99
C GLN A 277 -38.69 -3.00 28.60
N ALA A 278 -39.24 -4.23 28.48
CA ALA A 278 -39.38 -4.86 27.19
C ALA A 278 -40.28 -4.06 26.23
N LEU A 279 -41.39 -3.48 26.72
CA LEU A 279 -42.29 -2.62 25.93
C LEU A 279 -41.65 -1.29 25.53
N ALA A 280 -40.66 -0.83 26.26
CA ALA A 280 -39.90 0.37 25.88
C ALA A 280 -38.95 0.11 24.69
N ILE A 281 -38.51 -1.16 24.50
CA ILE A 281 -37.71 -1.59 23.34
C ILE A 281 -38.63 -1.74 22.09
N ASP A 282 -39.74 -2.48 22.26
CA ASP A 282 -40.76 -2.68 21.24
C ASP A 282 -42.14 -2.82 21.89
N ASP A 283 -42.98 -1.85 21.64
CA ASP A 283 -44.33 -1.79 22.22
C ASP A 283 -45.29 -2.84 21.66
N SER A 284 -44.94 -3.50 20.57
CA SER A 284 -45.74 -4.54 19.90
C SER A 284 -45.57 -5.94 20.52
N LEU A 285 -44.62 -6.14 21.47
CA LEU A 285 -44.27 -7.44 22.02
C LEU A 285 -45.43 -8.09 22.79
N VAL A 286 -45.97 -9.13 22.21
CA VAL A 286 -47.12 -9.86 22.77
C VAL A 286 -46.85 -10.39 24.18
N PHE A 287 -45.66 -11.00 24.41
CA PHE A 287 -45.32 -11.55 25.72
C PHE A 287 -45.28 -10.49 26.82
N ALA A 288 -44.81 -9.28 26.51
CA ALA A 288 -44.65 -8.20 27.46
C ALA A 288 -46.01 -7.54 27.76
N ARG A 289 -46.85 -7.28 26.73
CA ARG A 289 -48.21 -6.82 26.88
C ARG A 289 -49.08 -7.77 27.75
N GLU A 290 -49.03 -9.05 27.46
CA GLU A 290 -49.74 -10.07 28.23
C GLU A 290 -49.18 -10.22 29.64
N GLY A 291 -47.83 -10.17 29.78
CA GLY A 291 -47.17 -10.20 31.07
C GLY A 291 -47.63 -9.01 31.95
N THR A 292 -47.60 -7.79 31.42
CA THR A 292 -48.09 -6.60 32.14
C THR A 292 -49.55 -6.74 32.52
N ARG A 293 -50.41 -7.21 31.60
CA ARG A 293 -51.84 -7.42 31.88
C ARG A 293 -52.08 -8.41 33.02
N ARG A 294 -51.24 -9.44 33.16
CA ARG A 294 -51.33 -10.41 34.27
C ARG A 294 -50.74 -9.86 35.57
N ALA A 295 -49.58 -9.24 35.48
CA ALA A 295 -48.80 -8.83 36.65
C ALA A 295 -49.35 -7.58 37.33
N GLN A 296 -49.83 -6.59 36.58
CA GLN A 296 -50.26 -5.30 37.14
C GLN A 296 -51.40 -5.41 38.13
N PRO A 297 -52.50 -6.17 37.91
CA PRO A 297 -53.56 -6.36 38.93
C PRO A 297 -53.04 -7.12 40.15
N ARG A 298 -52.13 -8.07 39.98
CA ARG A 298 -51.52 -8.84 41.07
C ARG A 298 -50.62 -7.94 41.93
N ALA A 299 -49.78 -7.10 41.30
CA ALA A 299 -48.94 -6.12 42.00
C ALA A 299 -49.75 -5.17 42.84
N ALA A 300 -50.84 -4.64 42.28
CA ALA A 300 -51.76 -3.76 43.02
C ALA A 300 -52.40 -4.48 44.21
N LEU A 301 -52.85 -5.72 44.06
CA LEU A 301 -53.45 -6.50 45.14
C LEU A 301 -52.44 -6.82 46.23
N HIS A 302 -51.25 -7.28 45.92
CA HIS A 302 -50.18 -7.54 46.88
C HIS A 302 -49.81 -6.28 47.67
N ALA A 303 -49.67 -5.11 46.99
CA ALA A 303 -49.38 -3.84 47.65
C ALA A 303 -50.51 -3.41 48.60
N ALA A 304 -51.78 -3.61 48.22
CA ALA A 304 -52.90 -3.31 49.07
C ALA A 304 -52.97 -4.21 50.34
N LEU A 305 -52.72 -5.53 50.16
CA LEU A 305 -52.62 -6.47 51.28
C LEU A 305 -51.48 -6.09 52.24
N GLU A 306 -50.31 -5.83 51.69
CA GLU A 306 -49.11 -5.45 52.46
C GLU A 306 -49.37 -4.12 53.27
N THR A 307 -49.96 -3.14 52.61
CA THR A 307 -50.36 -1.86 53.27
C THR A 307 -51.29 -2.10 54.39
N THR A 308 -52.27 -3.00 54.21
CA THR A 308 -53.26 -3.33 55.26
C THR A 308 -52.62 -4.04 56.43
N LEU A 309 -51.80 -5.05 56.16
CA LEU A 309 -51.08 -5.82 57.16
C LEU A 309 -50.07 -4.99 57.97
N SER A 310 -49.47 -3.97 57.34
CA SER A 310 -48.54 -3.05 58.01
C SER A 310 -49.21 -2.01 58.87
N ASN A 311 -50.54 -1.81 58.76
CA ASN A 311 -51.28 -0.78 59.45
C ASN A 311 -52.61 -1.35 60.07
N THR A 312 -52.55 -2.48 60.72
CA THR A 312 -53.70 -3.21 61.22
C THR A 312 -54.51 -2.42 62.32
N GLU A 313 -53.85 -1.49 63.03
CA GLU A 313 -54.45 -0.62 63.96
C GLU A 313 -55.57 0.32 63.34
N ARG A 314 -55.46 0.55 62.05
CA ARG A 314 -56.43 1.35 61.28
C ARG A 314 -57.74 0.57 61.00
N LEU A 315 -57.78 -0.71 61.20
CA LEU A 315 -58.98 -1.54 60.98
C LEU A 315 -60.12 -1.23 62.00
N VAL A 316 -59.85 -0.44 63.01
CA VAL A 316 -60.87 0.11 63.90
C VAL A 316 -61.76 1.12 63.16
N ASP A 317 -61.27 1.77 62.10
CA ASP A 317 -62.06 2.66 61.24
C ASP A 317 -62.87 1.80 60.25
N VAL A 318 -64.18 2.04 60.21
CA VAL A 318 -65.14 1.30 59.39
C VAL A 318 -64.84 1.37 57.91
N ARG A 319 -64.29 2.49 57.43
CA ARG A 319 -63.88 2.58 55.96
C ARG A 319 -62.68 1.74 55.71
N ALA A 320 -61.65 1.76 56.54
CA ALA A 320 -60.48 0.98 56.44
C ALA A 320 -60.80 -0.52 56.53
N PHE A 321 -61.68 -0.92 57.43
CA PHE A 321 -62.13 -2.32 57.51
C PHE A 321 -62.89 -2.77 56.28
N ASN A 322 -63.84 -2.01 55.74
CA ASN A 322 -64.53 -2.36 54.51
C ASN A 322 -63.58 -2.50 53.28
N THR A 323 -62.55 -1.62 53.24
CA THR A 323 -61.52 -1.74 52.16
C THR A 323 -60.65 -2.98 52.30
N ALA A 324 -60.28 -3.31 53.53
CA ALA A 324 -59.52 -4.52 53.81
C ALA A 324 -60.30 -5.78 53.50
N GLU A 325 -61.61 -5.83 53.87
CA GLU A 325 -62.51 -6.93 53.53
C GLU A 325 -62.65 -7.12 52.01
N ALA A 326 -62.88 -6.04 51.25
CA ALA A 326 -62.94 -6.09 49.81
C ALA A 326 -61.64 -6.61 49.18
N THR A 327 -60.50 -6.16 49.70
CA THR A 327 -59.16 -6.62 49.25
C THR A 327 -58.98 -8.07 49.57
N LEU A 328 -59.40 -8.53 50.73
CA LEU A 328 -59.34 -9.97 51.12
C LEU A 328 -60.21 -10.83 50.17
N GLN A 329 -61.43 -10.38 49.89
CA GLN A 329 -62.34 -11.07 48.96
C GLN A 329 -61.76 -11.16 47.57
N GLN A 330 -61.13 -10.11 47.07
CA GLN A 330 -60.40 -10.16 45.78
C GLN A 330 -59.25 -11.16 45.82
N ALA A 331 -58.49 -11.21 46.92
CA ALA A 331 -57.38 -12.13 47.06
C ALA A 331 -57.85 -13.63 47.09
N GLN A 332 -58.95 -13.86 47.81
CA GLN A 332 -59.58 -15.20 47.89
C GLN A 332 -60.20 -15.68 46.57
N ALA A 333 -60.64 -14.75 45.71
CA ALA A 333 -61.23 -15.06 44.39
C ALA A 333 -60.17 -15.54 43.40
N ILE A 334 -58.87 -15.52 43.73
CA ILE A 334 -57.81 -15.98 42.88
C ILE A 334 -57.77 -17.52 42.89
N ALA A 335 -57.99 -18.14 41.74
CA ALA A 335 -58.20 -19.56 41.60
C ALA A 335 -56.99 -20.44 42.01
N SER A 336 -55.78 -19.90 41.93
CA SER A 336 -54.55 -20.63 42.32
C SER A 336 -53.57 -19.63 42.95
N PRO A 337 -53.79 -19.25 44.24
CA PRO A 337 -52.91 -18.35 44.93
C PRO A 337 -51.56 -19.04 45.20
N GLY A 338 -50.45 -18.34 44.92
CA GLY A 338 -49.13 -18.84 45.28
C GLY A 338 -48.84 -18.70 46.77
N PRO A 339 -47.66 -19.12 47.24
CA PRO A 339 -47.33 -19.17 48.66
C PRO A 339 -47.38 -17.81 49.33
N VAL A 340 -46.89 -16.76 48.66
CA VAL A 340 -46.86 -15.40 49.22
C VAL A 340 -48.30 -14.87 49.44
N LEU A 341 -49.14 -14.98 48.42
CA LEU A 341 -50.51 -14.56 48.51
C LEU A 341 -51.31 -15.35 49.57
N ARG A 342 -51.12 -16.65 49.68
CA ARG A 342 -51.74 -17.50 50.71
C ARG A 342 -51.36 -17.03 52.11
N GLU A 343 -50.08 -16.75 52.32
CA GLU A 343 -49.60 -16.23 53.58
C GLU A 343 -50.23 -14.87 53.96
N GLN A 344 -50.31 -13.95 53.01
CA GLN A 344 -50.95 -12.64 53.18
C GLN A 344 -52.45 -12.77 53.52
N ILE A 345 -53.18 -13.67 52.82
CA ILE A 345 -54.59 -13.97 53.09
C ILE A 345 -54.73 -14.49 54.50
N THR A 346 -53.93 -15.50 54.93
CA THR A 346 -53.98 -16.10 56.23
C THR A 346 -53.72 -15.11 57.37
N LYS A 347 -52.69 -14.24 57.16
CA LYS A 347 -52.38 -13.18 58.14
C LYS A 347 -53.49 -12.20 58.25
N LEU A 348 -54.11 -11.74 57.18
CA LEU A 348 -55.19 -10.75 57.23
C LEU A 348 -56.46 -11.32 57.79
N GLN A 349 -56.78 -12.62 57.64
CA GLN A 349 -57.90 -13.33 58.26
C GLN A 349 -57.77 -13.45 59.80
N ALA A 350 -56.52 -13.48 60.28
CA ALA A 350 -56.20 -13.63 61.72
C ALA A 350 -56.15 -12.30 62.45
N THR A 351 -56.20 -11.20 61.74
CA THR A 351 -56.16 -9.86 62.27
C THR A 351 -57.57 -9.28 62.50
#